data_2c371c439f0991ac8d4e0a5029ecd4fc
#
_entry.id   2c371c439f0991ac8d4e0a5029ecd4fc
#
_cell.length_a   1.000
_cell.length_b   1.000
_cell.length_c   1.000
_cell.angle_alpha   90.00
_cell.angle_beta   90.00
_cell.angle_gamma   90.00
#
_symmetry.space_group_name_H-M   'P 1'
#
loop_
_entity.id
_entity.type
_entity.pdbx_description
1 polymer ?
#
loop_
_entity_poly.entity_id
_entity_poly.type
_entity_poly.pdbx_seq_one_letter_code
_entity_poly.pdbx_strand_id
1 'polypeptide(L)'
;MAEKHFFLGVEAIWASPRMCDLFAQVRRIAQSALPVVLLGESGSGREVIARALHYYSPRRPKPFVDLSCGSLPANLIEAELFGYDRRSLTAPHSTRSGLLELAHEGTLFLNEIGSLAPRAEARLLQTFDASHSLGFVRQSHSNVRIIAATSSPSSAQRLYSALSARKTVELLEIPPLRERPEDIEALACHFLSQQNPELRFASGAMTALYAYLWPGNVRELRNTVLRSALLSKGPLLHADDILFSPAVPGACAGVAGLEPALIRQALADSGGRLQRAADSLGISRHALSRKIRFYGLNTTTLIERISA
;
A
#
# COMPACT_ATOMS: atom_id res chain seq x y z
N MET A 1 -16.21 13.80 -9.57
CA MET A 1 -16.78 12.47 -9.88
C MET A 1 -15.70 11.42 -9.72
N ALA A 2 -16.00 10.27 -9.12
CA ALA A 2 -15.04 9.19 -9.02
C ALA A 2 -14.78 8.56 -10.38
N GLU A 3 -13.52 8.38 -10.74
CA GLU A 3 -13.11 7.64 -11.93
C GLU A 3 -12.99 6.15 -11.59
N LYS A 4 -13.39 5.31 -12.53
CA LYS A 4 -13.37 3.86 -12.40
C LYS A 4 -12.72 3.23 -13.64
N HIS A 5 -11.66 2.47 -13.42
CA HIS A 5 -10.89 1.82 -14.47
C HIS A 5 -10.57 0.37 -14.12
N PHE A 6 -10.27 -0.43 -15.14
CA PHE A 6 -9.80 -1.81 -14.97
C PHE A 6 -8.43 -1.98 -15.61
N PHE A 7 -7.47 -2.40 -14.82
CA PHE A 7 -6.10 -2.66 -15.27
C PHE A 7 -5.75 -4.13 -15.03
N LEU A 8 -5.69 -4.91 -16.09
CA LEU A 8 -5.34 -6.35 -16.04
C LEU A 8 -6.16 -7.11 -14.97
N GLY A 9 -7.48 -6.91 -14.96
CA GLY A 9 -8.39 -7.57 -14.02
C GLY A 9 -8.46 -6.95 -12.62
N VAL A 10 -7.68 -5.91 -12.34
CA VAL A 10 -7.76 -5.17 -11.07
C VAL A 10 -8.52 -3.87 -11.27
N GLU A 11 -9.50 -3.66 -10.41
CA GLU A 11 -10.31 -2.45 -10.41
C GLU A 11 -9.60 -1.33 -9.65
N ALA A 12 -9.60 -0.13 -10.23
CA ALA A 12 -9.04 1.08 -9.67
C ALA A 12 -10.12 2.17 -9.61
N ILE A 13 -10.25 2.79 -8.45
CA ILE A 13 -11.21 3.88 -8.20
C ILE A 13 -10.48 5.00 -7.50
N TRP A 14 -10.67 6.21 -7.99
CA TRP A 14 -10.15 7.42 -7.35
C TRP A 14 -11.05 8.62 -7.68
N ALA A 15 -11.03 9.61 -6.81
CA ALA A 15 -11.77 10.87 -6.94
C ALA A 15 -10.87 12.07 -6.61
N SER A 16 -9.75 11.84 -5.91
CA SER A 16 -8.86 12.90 -5.46
C SER A 16 -8.04 13.50 -6.59
N PRO A 17 -7.81 14.82 -6.58
CA PRO A 17 -6.92 15.49 -7.53
C PRO A 17 -5.52 14.89 -7.56
N ARG A 18 -4.97 14.53 -6.39
CA ARG A 18 -3.64 13.91 -6.29
C ARG A 18 -3.53 12.60 -7.07
N MET A 19 -4.58 11.76 -7.05
CA MET A 19 -4.58 10.54 -7.85
C MET A 19 -4.80 10.82 -9.32
N CYS A 20 -5.60 11.82 -9.70
CA CYS A 20 -5.72 12.26 -11.10
C CYS A 20 -4.35 12.68 -11.66
N ASP A 21 -3.59 13.49 -10.92
CA ASP A 21 -2.24 13.93 -11.29
C ASP A 21 -1.28 12.74 -11.39
N LEU A 22 -1.33 11.81 -10.44
CA LEU A 22 -0.51 10.59 -10.46
C LEU A 22 -0.83 9.75 -11.71
N PHE A 23 -2.11 9.53 -12.04
CA PHE A 23 -2.48 8.78 -13.24
C PHE A 23 -2.13 9.52 -14.54
N ALA A 24 -2.12 10.84 -14.57
CA ALA A 24 -1.57 11.61 -15.69
C ALA A 24 -0.07 11.36 -15.87
N GLN A 25 0.70 11.35 -14.80
CA GLN A 25 2.12 10.98 -14.82
C GLN A 25 2.31 9.52 -15.27
N VAL A 26 1.52 8.58 -14.73
CA VAL A 26 1.55 7.17 -15.11
C VAL A 26 1.35 7.00 -16.62
N ARG A 27 0.35 7.66 -17.21
CA ARG A 27 0.09 7.61 -18.67
C ARG A 27 1.30 8.10 -19.47
N ARG A 28 1.94 9.19 -19.05
CA ARG A 28 3.13 9.75 -19.71
C ARG A 28 4.33 8.81 -19.62
N ILE A 29 4.65 8.32 -18.41
CA ILE A 29 5.79 7.45 -18.14
C ILE A 29 5.60 6.07 -18.78
N ALA A 30 4.35 5.62 -18.92
CA ALA A 30 4.02 4.33 -19.53
C ALA A 30 4.53 4.21 -20.97
N GLN A 31 4.58 5.33 -21.71
CA GLN A 31 5.07 5.35 -23.11
C GLN A 31 6.57 5.10 -23.25
N SER A 32 7.33 5.25 -22.17
CA SER A 32 8.76 4.96 -22.14
C SER A 32 9.01 3.50 -21.74
N ALA A 33 10.20 2.99 -22.10
CA ALA A 33 10.70 1.70 -21.62
C ALA A 33 11.51 1.82 -20.32
N LEU A 34 11.52 3.01 -19.69
CA LEU A 34 12.30 3.27 -18.50
C LEU A 34 11.83 2.41 -17.32
N PRO A 35 12.76 1.92 -16.47
CA PRO A 35 12.41 1.33 -15.21
C PRO A 35 11.72 2.36 -14.30
N VAL A 36 10.83 1.88 -13.44
CA VAL A 36 10.06 2.74 -12.52
C VAL A 36 10.21 2.21 -11.10
N VAL A 37 10.51 3.11 -10.18
CA VAL A 37 10.45 2.85 -8.73
C VAL A 37 9.17 3.45 -8.18
N LEU A 38 8.35 2.62 -7.54
CA LEU A 38 7.12 3.03 -6.85
C LEU A 38 7.38 3.09 -5.36
N LEU A 39 7.25 4.26 -4.78
CA LEU A 39 7.26 4.47 -3.34
C LEU A 39 5.83 4.67 -2.84
N GLY A 40 5.43 3.92 -1.83
CA GLY A 40 4.11 4.07 -1.23
C GLY A 40 3.89 3.07 -0.10
N GLU A 41 3.09 3.44 0.87
CA GLU A 41 2.76 2.58 2.00
C GLU A 41 2.08 1.28 1.59
N SER A 42 2.12 0.27 2.46
CA SER A 42 1.41 -0.99 2.23
C SER A 42 -0.09 -0.73 2.07
N GLY A 43 -0.71 -1.33 1.05
CA GLY A 43 -2.13 -1.14 0.77
C GLY A 43 -2.50 0.19 0.09
N SER A 44 -1.54 1.04 -0.28
CA SER A 44 -1.80 2.34 -0.96
C SER A 44 -2.23 2.21 -2.43
N GLY A 45 -2.04 1.03 -3.05
CA GLY A 45 -2.40 0.79 -4.45
C GLY A 45 -1.20 0.63 -5.39
N ARG A 46 0.00 0.31 -4.90
CA ARG A 46 1.22 0.12 -5.71
C ARG A 46 1.03 -0.86 -6.87
N GLU A 47 0.33 -1.97 -6.63
CA GLU A 47 0.02 -2.96 -7.67
C GLU A 47 -0.90 -2.36 -8.76
N VAL A 48 -1.89 -1.56 -8.38
CA VAL A 48 -2.78 -0.87 -9.33
C VAL A 48 -1.97 0.04 -10.25
N ILE A 49 -1.04 0.82 -9.70
CA ILE A 49 -0.16 1.72 -10.48
C ILE A 49 0.77 0.92 -11.39
N ALA A 50 1.34 -0.20 -10.93
CA ALA A 50 2.18 -1.06 -11.76
C ALA A 50 1.40 -1.65 -12.94
N ARG A 51 0.18 -2.13 -12.71
CA ARG A 51 -0.71 -2.65 -13.75
C ARG A 51 -1.16 -1.55 -14.72
N ALA A 52 -1.42 -0.33 -14.23
CA ALA A 52 -1.74 0.83 -15.08
C ALA A 52 -0.57 1.23 -15.97
N LEU A 53 0.67 1.25 -15.44
CA LEU A 53 1.90 1.49 -16.22
C LEU A 53 2.05 0.50 -17.37
N HIS A 54 1.79 -0.78 -17.12
CA HIS A 54 1.83 -1.80 -18.18
C HIS A 54 0.67 -1.62 -19.16
N TYR A 55 -0.56 -1.41 -18.67
CA TYR A 55 -1.76 -1.26 -19.49
C TYR A 55 -1.67 -0.09 -20.49
N TYR A 56 -1.10 1.05 -20.07
CA TYR A 56 -0.91 2.21 -20.93
C TYR A 56 0.36 2.16 -21.78
N SER A 57 1.20 1.13 -21.61
CA SER A 57 2.47 1.01 -22.35
C SER A 57 2.29 0.33 -23.70
N PRO A 58 3.25 0.50 -24.65
CA PRO A 58 3.33 -0.30 -25.86
C PRO A 58 3.45 -1.81 -25.60
N ARG A 59 3.83 -2.21 -24.38
CA ARG A 59 3.97 -3.61 -23.95
C ARG A 59 2.65 -4.23 -23.44
N ARG A 60 1.53 -3.53 -23.51
CA ARG A 60 0.22 -4.03 -23.08
C ARG A 60 -0.15 -5.44 -23.60
N PRO A 61 0.15 -5.83 -24.85
CA PRO A 61 -0.16 -7.18 -25.36
C PRO A 61 0.85 -8.24 -24.91
N LYS A 62 1.89 -7.85 -24.15
CA LYS A 62 2.98 -8.73 -23.70
C LYS A 62 2.76 -9.15 -22.24
N PRO A 63 3.51 -10.14 -21.73
CA PRO A 63 3.31 -10.61 -20.36
C PRO A 63 3.51 -9.52 -19.31
N PHE A 64 2.64 -9.54 -18.29
CA PHE A 64 2.85 -8.86 -17.01
C PHE A 64 3.08 -9.93 -15.95
N VAL A 65 4.30 -9.98 -15.43
CA VAL A 65 4.71 -10.95 -14.41
C VAL A 65 4.94 -10.21 -13.11
N ASP A 66 4.34 -10.68 -12.02
CA ASP A 66 4.48 -10.08 -10.70
C ASP A 66 5.14 -11.03 -9.70
N LEU A 67 5.98 -10.47 -8.82
CA LEU A 67 6.63 -11.17 -7.72
C LEU A 67 6.56 -10.32 -6.46
N SER A 68 6.02 -10.90 -5.38
CA SER A 68 6.09 -10.30 -4.05
C SER A 68 7.35 -10.78 -3.33
N CYS A 69 8.36 -9.91 -3.25
CA CYS A 69 9.64 -10.25 -2.62
C CYS A 69 9.54 -10.45 -1.10
N GLY A 70 8.50 -9.91 -0.46
CA GLY A 70 8.26 -10.11 0.97
C GLY A 70 7.57 -11.42 1.34
N SER A 71 7.09 -12.19 0.36
CA SER A 71 6.30 -13.40 0.61
C SER A 71 7.09 -14.70 0.56
N LEU A 72 8.33 -14.67 0.10
CA LEU A 72 9.18 -15.83 -0.11
C LEU A 72 10.52 -15.71 0.63
N PRO A 73 11.12 -16.82 1.08
CA PRO A 73 12.52 -16.83 1.54
C PRO A 73 13.49 -16.35 0.47
N ALA A 74 14.54 -15.65 0.88
CA ALA A 74 15.49 -14.99 -0.04
C ALA A 74 16.14 -15.93 -1.09
N ASN A 75 16.43 -17.17 -0.70
CA ASN A 75 16.98 -18.20 -1.59
C ASN A 75 15.99 -18.64 -2.67
N LEU A 76 14.69 -18.66 -2.36
CA LEU A 76 13.64 -19.00 -3.32
C LEU A 76 13.36 -17.84 -4.28
N ILE A 77 13.46 -16.60 -3.81
CA ILE A 77 13.29 -15.42 -4.68
C ILE A 77 14.34 -15.40 -5.79
N GLU A 78 15.61 -15.66 -5.44
CA GLU A 78 16.69 -15.71 -6.44
C GLU A 78 16.42 -16.79 -7.49
N ALA A 79 15.97 -17.95 -7.03
CA ALA A 79 15.62 -19.08 -7.89
C ALA A 79 14.40 -18.80 -8.79
N GLU A 80 13.36 -18.15 -8.27
CA GLU A 80 12.19 -17.77 -9.06
C GLU A 80 12.56 -16.67 -10.09
N LEU A 81 13.34 -15.66 -9.71
CA LEU A 81 13.74 -14.58 -10.62
C LEU A 81 14.58 -15.05 -11.78
N PHE A 82 15.62 -15.87 -11.51
CA PHE A 82 16.66 -16.21 -12.46
C PHE A 82 16.57 -17.65 -13.00
N GLY A 83 15.70 -18.48 -12.39
CA GLY A 83 15.60 -19.89 -12.74
C GLY A 83 16.74 -20.76 -12.21
N TYR A 84 16.65 -22.05 -12.48
CA TYR A 84 17.69 -23.04 -12.15
C TYR A 84 18.34 -23.56 -13.44
N ASP A 85 19.67 -23.58 -13.46
CA ASP A 85 20.43 -24.28 -14.51
C ASP A 85 20.58 -25.75 -14.13
N ARG A 86 20.57 -26.64 -15.14
CA ARG A 86 20.81 -28.10 -15.01
C ARG A 86 22.10 -28.50 -14.29
N ARG A 87 23.01 -27.52 -14.09
CA ARG A 87 24.31 -27.73 -13.43
C ARG A 87 24.31 -27.48 -11.92
N SER A 88 23.19 -27.08 -11.35
CA SER A 88 23.08 -26.90 -9.90
C SER A 88 22.98 -28.28 -9.22
N LEU A 89 23.85 -28.51 -8.24
CA LEU A 89 23.96 -29.77 -7.48
C LEU A 89 22.69 -30.16 -6.70
N THR A 90 21.71 -29.28 -6.62
CA THR A 90 20.50 -29.44 -5.81
C THR A 90 19.25 -29.88 -6.57
N ALA A 91 19.25 -29.88 -7.92
CA ALA A 91 18.10 -30.32 -8.71
C ALA A 91 18.55 -30.84 -10.11
N PRO A 92 18.99 -32.12 -10.22
CA PRO A 92 19.63 -32.64 -11.44
C PRO A 92 18.69 -32.89 -12.63
N HIS A 93 17.36 -32.71 -12.50
CA HIS A 93 16.42 -33.19 -13.53
C HIS A 93 15.40 -32.16 -14.09
N SER A 94 15.44 -30.88 -13.67
CA SER A 94 14.50 -29.89 -14.23
C SER A 94 15.18 -28.54 -14.45
N THR A 95 15.20 -28.10 -15.71
CA THR A 95 15.46 -26.69 -16.04
C THR A 95 14.15 -25.94 -15.85
N ARG A 96 14.12 -24.94 -14.95
CA ARG A 96 12.96 -24.08 -14.78
C ARG A 96 13.34 -22.64 -15.21
N SER A 97 12.62 -22.12 -16.20
CA SER A 97 12.75 -20.74 -16.64
C SER A 97 12.44 -19.79 -15.50
N GLY A 98 13.26 -18.75 -15.34
CA GLY A 98 13.04 -17.72 -14.34
C GLY A 98 11.95 -16.71 -14.77
N LEU A 99 11.42 -15.96 -13.80
CA LEU A 99 10.40 -14.93 -14.06
C LEU A 99 10.90 -13.84 -15.02
N LEU A 100 12.19 -13.54 -15.04
CA LEU A 100 12.81 -12.65 -16.03
C LEU A 100 12.65 -13.17 -17.47
N GLU A 101 12.76 -14.48 -17.67
CA GLU A 101 12.56 -15.08 -18.98
C GLU A 101 11.08 -15.10 -19.37
N LEU A 102 10.19 -15.41 -18.42
CA LEU A 102 8.74 -15.37 -18.61
C LEU A 102 8.21 -13.95 -18.92
N ALA A 103 8.87 -12.93 -18.38
CA ALA A 103 8.52 -11.52 -18.62
C ALA A 103 9.13 -10.96 -19.93
N HIS A 104 9.74 -11.80 -20.79
CA HIS A 104 10.40 -11.36 -22.02
C HIS A 104 9.49 -10.48 -22.88
N GLU A 105 10.04 -9.35 -23.35
CA GLU A 105 9.34 -8.25 -24.05
C GLU A 105 8.21 -7.58 -23.26
N GLY A 106 7.88 -8.09 -22.08
CA GLY A 106 6.81 -7.63 -21.20
C GLY A 106 7.31 -6.74 -20.06
N THR A 107 6.64 -6.89 -18.92
CA THR A 107 6.92 -6.14 -17.69
C THR A 107 7.05 -7.10 -16.52
N LEU A 108 8.10 -6.93 -15.73
CA LEU A 108 8.28 -7.59 -14.43
C LEU A 108 8.00 -6.58 -13.31
N PHE A 109 7.03 -6.88 -12.48
CA PHE A 109 6.69 -6.10 -11.29
C PHE A 109 7.24 -6.78 -10.04
N LEU A 110 8.10 -6.08 -9.30
CA LEU A 110 8.72 -6.54 -8.07
C LEU A 110 8.13 -5.75 -6.89
N ASN A 111 7.23 -6.38 -6.14
CA ASN A 111 6.65 -5.74 -4.97
C ASN A 111 7.48 -6.03 -3.72
N GLU A 112 7.60 -5.04 -2.82
CA GLU A 112 8.43 -5.07 -1.60
C GLU A 112 9.90 -5.43 -1.89
N ILE A 113 10.47 -4.77 -2.90
CA ILE A 113 11.85 -5.02 -3.32
C ILE A 113 12.90 -4.81 -2.21
N GLY A 114 12.57 -3.97 -1.21
CA GLY A 114 13.42 -3.78 -0.03
C GLY A 114 13.65 -5.03 0.81
N SER A 115 12.88 -6.10 0.58
CA SER A 115 13.04 -7.41 1.22
C SER A 115 14.03 -8.33 0.49
N LEU A 116 14.55 -7.91 -0.68
CA LEU A 116 15.56 -8.69 -1.40
C LEU A 116 16.88 -8.76 -0.61
N ALA A 117 17.49 -9.95 -0.63
CA ALA A 117 18.86 -10.09 -0.16
C ALA A 117 19.81 -9.25 -1.04
N PRO A 118 20.87 -8.65 -0.49
CA PRO A 118 21.82 -7.81 -1.23
C PRO A 118 22.40 -8.49 -2.47
N ARG A 119 22.62 -9.80 -2.41
CA ARG A 119 23.13 -10.61 -3.53
C ARG A 119 22.11 -10.66 -4.68
N ALA A 120 20.84 -10.90 -4.39
CA ALA A 120 19.78 -10.94 -5.40
C ALA A 120 19.54 -9.55 -6.01
N GLU A 121 19.58 -8.49 -5.19
CA GLU A 121 19.50 -7.10 -5.64
C GLU A 121 20.65 -6.75 -6.60
N ALA A 122 21.89 -7.08 -6.23
CA ALA A 122 23.07 -6.85 -7.08
C ALA A 122 22.97 -7.59 -8.41
N ARG A 123 22.52 -8.85 -8.40
CA ARG A 123 22.32 -9.65 -9.61
C ARG A 123 21.20 -9.09 -10.49
N LEU A 124 20.12 -8.62 -9.88
CA LEU A 124 19.03 -7.93 -10.59
C LEU A 124 19.57 -6.65 -11.27
N LEU A 125 20.35 -5.83 -10.55
CA LEU A 125 20.95 -4.62 -11.10
C LEU A 125 21.89 -4.92 -12.28
N GLN A 126 22.63 -6.02 -12.26
CA GLN A 126 23.48 -6.45 -13.38
C GLN A 126 22.66 -6.78 -14.64
N THR A 127 21.42 -7.24 -14.52
CA THR A 127 20.56 -7.51 -15.69
C THR A 127 20.20 -6.23 -16.45
N PHE A 128 20.21 -5.07 -15.80
CA PHE A 128 20.04 -3.78 -16.47
C PHE A 128 21.26 -3.37 -17.31
N ASP A 129 22.46 -3.75 -16.86
CA ASP A 129 23.71 -3.45 -17.59
C ASP A 129 23.87 -4.34 -18.83
N ALA A 130 23.44 -5.60 -18.74
CA ALA A 130 23.58 -6.60 -19.79
C ALA A 130 22.74 -6.33 -21.04
N SER A 131 21.71 -5.48 -20.96
CA SER A 131 20.89 -5.10 -22.12
C SER A 131 21.65 -4.28 -23.17
N HIS A 132 22.90 -3.87 -22.91
CA HIS A 132 23.76 -3.11 -23.83
C HIS A 132 25.13 -3.74 -24.11
N SER A 133 25.50 -4.86 -23.49
CA SER A 133 26.79 -5.52 -23.70
C SER A 133 26.67 -6.63 -24.72
N LEU A 134 27.11 -6.36 -25.94
CA LEU A 134 27.43 -7.35 -26.98
C LEU A 134 28.56 -8.27 -26.46
N GLY A 135 28.24 -9.51 -26.12
CA GLY A 135 29.20 -10.58 -26.02
C GLY A 135 29.40 -11.22 -24.63
N PHE A 136 29.24 -12.52 -24.59
CA PHE A 136 29.77 -13.50 -23.63
C PHE A 136 28.92 -13.91 -22.40
N VAL A 137 27.63 -13.72 -22.34
CA VAL A 137 26.82 -14.62 -21.47
C VAL A 137 25.68 -15.21 -22.28
N ARG A 138 25.71 -16.51 -22.51
CA ARG A 138 24.63 -17.32 -23.09
C ARG A 138 23.50 -17.50 -22.10
N GLN A 139 22.78 -16.42 -21.70
CA GLN A 139 21.47 -16.53 -21.04
C GLN A 139 20.66 -15.32 -21.46
N SER A 140 19.68 -15.58 -22.32
CA SER A 140 18.54 -14.79 -22.74
C SER A 140 18.54 -13.32 -22.24
N HIS A 141 18.98 -12.41 -23.10
CA HIS A 141 18.81 -10.98 -22.92
C HIS A 141 17.30 -10.68 -22.98
N SER A 142 16.63 -10.84 -21.86
CA SER A 142 15.22 -10.53 -21.79
C SER A 142 15.03 -9.01 -21.86
N ASN A 143 14.44 -8.54 -22.96
CA ASN A 143 13.99 -7.15 -23.07
C ASN A 143 12.79 -6.94 -22.12
N VAL A 144 13.04 -6.83 -20.82
CA VAL A 144 12.03 -6.71 -19.77
C VAL A 144 12.00 -5.29 -19.23
N ARG A 145 10.81 -4.71 -19.13
CA ARG A 145 10.60 -3.49 -18.34
C ARG A 145 10.44 -3.87 -16.89
N ILE A 146 11.20 -3.24 -16.00
CA ILE A 146 11.10 -3.49 -14.56
C ILE A 146 10.36 -2.34 -13.88
N ILE A 147 9.39 -2.72 -13.05
CA ILE A 147 8.69 -1.84 -12.11
C ILE A 147 8.96 -2.39 -10.71
N ALA A 148 9.63 -1.62 -9.87
CA ALA A 148 9.99 -2.02 -8.52
C ALA A 148 9.21 -1.19 -7.50
N ALA A 149 8.61 -1.82 -6.49
CA ALA A 149 7.84 -1.13 -5.46
C ALA A 149 8.36 -1.42 -4.05
N THR A 150 8.35 -0.39 -3.21
CA THR A 150 8.72 -0.50 -1.80
C THR A 150 7.90 0.45 -0.93
N SER A 151 7.71 0.09 0.33
CA SER A 151 7.14 0.96 1.37
C SER A 151 8.21 1.75 2.14
N SER A 152 9.49 1.42 1.97
CA SER A 152 10.62 2.04 2.67
C SER A 152 11.23 3.16 1.83
N PRO A 153 11.19 4.43 2.30
CA PRO A 153 11.85 5.55 1.61
C PRO A 153 13.36 5.32 1.41
N SER A 154 14.05 4.76 2.41
CA SER A 154 15.49 4.47 2.30
C SER A 154 15.80 3.42 1.24
N SER A 155 14.96 2.38 1.12
CA SER A 155 15.10 1.37 0.06
C SER A 155 14.79 1.95 -1.32
N ALA A 156 13.77 2.83 -1.43
CA ALA A 156 13.47 3.51 -2.68
C ALA A 156 14.63 4.40 -3.13
N GLN A 157 15.20 5.20 -2.23
CA GLN A 157 16.32 6.09 -2.52
C GLN A 157 17.57 5.30 -2.94
N ARG A 158 17.89 4.21 -2.21
CA ARG A 158 19.02 3.35 -2.57
C ARG A 158 18.86 2.75 -3.95
N LEU A 159 17.69 2.19 -4.24
CA LEU A 159 17.40 1.58 -5.54
C LEU A 159 17.41 2.63 -6.67
N TYR A 160 16.78 3.78 -6.43
CA TYR A 160 16.78 4.90 -7.38
C TYR A 160 18.20 5.34 -7.71
N SER A 161 19.06 5.54 -6.70
CA SER A 161 20.45 5.94 -6.89
C SER A 161 21.26 4.87 -7.65
N ALA A 162 21.08 3.60 -7.31
CA ALA A 162 21.76 2.49 -7.97
C ALA A 162 21.36 2.33 -9.44
N LEU A 163 20.10 2.57 -9.78
CA LEU A 163 19.58 2.54 -11.14
C LEU A 163 19.97 3.78 -11.93
N SER A 164 19.88 4.98 -11.33
CA SER A 164 20.20 6.25 -11.97
C SER A 164 21.67 6.34 -12.41
N ALA A 165 22.56 5.67 -11.69
CA ALA A 165 23.97 5.56 -12.07
C ALA A 165 24.18 4.75 -13.35
N ARG A 166 23.20 3.93 -13.76
CA ARG A 166 23.27 3.02 -14.92
C ARG A 166 22.34 3.45 -16.05
N LYS A 167 21.15 3.93 -15.72
CA LYS A 167 20.09 4.24 -16.67
C LYS A 167 19.15 5.29 -16.10
N THR A 168 18.49 6.07 -16.95
CA THR A 168 17.40 6.93 -16.49
C THR A 168 16.30 6.08 -15.87
N VAL A 169 15.82 6.48 -14.69
CA VAL A 169 14.79 5.80 -13.92
C VAL A 169 13.76 6.84 -13.47
N GLU A 170 12.51 6.45 -13.41
CA GLU A 170 11.43 7.28 -12.90
C GLU A 170 11.07 6.86 -11.46
N LEU A 171 10.84 7.84 -10.59
CA LEU A 171 10.33 7.65 -9.24
C LEU A 171 8.89 8.18 -9.18
N LEU A 172 7.96 7.34 -8.78
CA LEU A 172 6.57 7.71 -8.53
C LEU A 172 6.22 7.47 -7.06
N GLU A 173 5.73 8.51 -6.42
CA GLU A 173 5.24 8.44 -5.04
C GLU A 173 3.71 8.33 -5.04
N ILE A 174 3.21 7.32 -4.32
CA ILE A 174 1.78 7.05 -4.19
C ILE A 174 1.33 7.61 -2.84
N PRO A 175 0.45 8.63 -2.83
CA PRO A 175 0.01 9.24 -1.59
C PRO A 175 -0.74 8.22 -0.72
N PRO A 176 -0.54 8.23 0.59
CA PRO A 176 -1.32 7.41 1.52
C PRO A 176 -2.78 7.88 1.54
N LEU A 177 -3.69 6.98 1.92
CA LEU A 177 -5.14 7.25 1.84
C LEU A 177 -5.58 8.46 2.69
N ARG A 178 -4.92 8.72 3.82
CA ARG A 178 -5.18 9.90 4.68
C ARG A 178 -4.89 11.23 4.00
N GLU A 179 -4.11 11.25 2.92
CA GLU A 179 -3.77 12.46 2.14
C GLU A 179 -4.67 12.64 0.89
N ARG A 180 -5.65 11.75 0.70
CA ARG A 180 -6.60 11.78 -0.40
C ARG A 180 -8.02 11.44 0.10
N PRO A 181 -8.60 12.31 0.94
CA PRO A 181 -9.88 12.04 1.60
C PRO A 181 -11.04 11.82 0.63
N GLU A 182 -11.01 12.43 -0.56
CA GLU A 182 -12.05 12.25 -1.59
C GLU A 182 -12.12 10.79 -2.08
N ASP A 183 -11.01 10.06 -2.01
CA ASP A 183 -10.96 8.65 -2.38
C ASP A 183 -11.58 7.76 -1.30
N ILE A 184 -11.61 8.20 -0.02
CA ILE A 184 -12.17 7.41 1.09
C ILE A 184 -13.65 7.14 0.83
N GLU A 185 -14.43 8.17 0.50
CA GLU A 185 -15.86 8.03 0.21
C GLU A 185 -16.09 7.18 -1.03
N ALA A 186 -15.40 7.50 -2.12
CA ALA A 186 -15.55 6.79 -3.39
C ALA A 186 -15.25 5.28 -3.24
N LEU A 187 -14.16 4.94 -2.56
CA LEU A 187 -13.77 3.56 -2.30
C LEU A 187 -14.70 2.86 -1.30
N ALA A 188 -15.07 3.53 -0.22
CA ALA A 188 -15.96 2.96 0.80
C ALA A 188 -17.33 2.63 0.20
N CYS A 189 -17.95 3.56 -0.51
CA CYS A 189 -19.23 3.35 -1.17
C CYS A 189 -19.15 2.24 -2.21
N HIS A 190 -18.04 2.18 -2.96
CA HIS A 190 -17.83 1.12 -3.93
C HIS A 190 -17.74 -0.26 -3.28
N PHE A 191 -16.90 -0.43 -2.24
CA PHE A 191 -16.76 -1.70 -1.53
C PHE A 191 -18.06 -2.14 -0.86
N LEU A 192 -18.81 -1.18 -0.32
CA LEU A 192 -20.12 -1.45 0.28
C LEU A 192 -21.11 -1.96 -0.76
N SER A 193 -21.19 -1.29 -1.91
CA SER A 193 -22.11 -1.67 -3.00
C SER A 193 -21.77 -3.01 -3.63
N GLN A 194 -20.50 -3.41 -3.66
CA GLN A 194 -20.08 -4.75 -4.11
C GLN A 194 -20.54 -5.84 -3.15
N GLN A 195 -20.59 -5.56 -1.85
CA GLN A 195 -21.01 -6.53 -0.83
C GLN A 195 -22.53 -6.62 -0.74
N ASN A 196 -23.20 -5.48 -0.66
CA ASN A 196 -24.65 -5.39 -0.63
C ASN A 196 -25.10 -4.05 -1.20
N PRO A 197 -25.75 -4.03 -2.39
CA PRO A 197 -26.19 -2.81 -3.04
C PRO A 197 -27.26 -2.00 -2.27
N GLU A 198 -27.95 -2.62 -1.32
CA GLU A 198 -28.98 -1.97 -0.51
C GLU A 198 -28.42 -1.21 0.70
N LEU A 199 -27.21 -1.58 1.14
CA LEU A 199 -26.57 -0.91 2.27
C LEU A 199 -26.12 0.52 1.90
N ARG A 200 -26.24 1.41 2.88
CA ARG A 200 -25.77 2.80 2.78
C ARG A 200 -25.05 3.19 4.08
N PHE A 201 -24.12 4.13 3.96
CA PHE A 201 -23.53 4.76 5.13
C PHE A 201 -24.43 5.87 5.66
N ALA A 202 -24.69 5.90 6.97
CA ALA A 202 -25.21 7.07 7.64
C ALA A 202 -24.14 8.18 7.70
N SER A 203 -24.55 9.44 7.84
CA SER A 203 -23.62 10.58 7.89
C SER A 203 -22.55 10.44 8.98
N GLY A 204 -22.91 9.93 10.15
CA GLY A 204 -21.97 9.67 11.23
C GLY A 204 -20.91 8.60 10.89
N ALA A 205 -21.27 7.59 10.10
CA ALA A 205 -20.33 6.57 9.64
C ALA A 205 -19.29 7.15 8.69
N MET A 206 -19.72 7.99 7.74
CA MET A 206 -18.80 8.69 6.84
C MET A 206 -17.83 9.60 7.59
N THR A 207 -18.33 10.35 8.58
CA THR A 207 -17.48 11.18 9.45
C THR A 207 -16.42 10.32 10.17
N ALA A 208 -16.80 9.15 10.67
CA ALA A 208 -15.87 8.23 11.31
C ALA A 208 -14.81 7.69 10.34
N LEU A 209 -15.19 7.38 9.09
CA LEU A 209 -14.25 6.94 8.04
C LEU A 209 -13.24 8.03 7.67
N TYR A 210 -13.67 9.29 7.55
CA TYR A 210 -12.77 10.43 7.29
C TYR A 210 -11.81 10.72 8.45
N ALA A 211 -12.26 10.54 9.68
CA ALA A 211 -11.46 10.81 10.88
C ALA A 211 -10.39 9.74 11.16
N TYR A 212 -10.43 8.60 10.47
CA TYR A 212 -9.48 7.51 10.67
C TYR A 212 -8.25 7.67 9.77
N LEU A 213 -7.06 7.33 10.28
CA LEU A 213 -5.79 7.57 9.58
C LEU A 213 -5.42 6.53 8.51
N TRP A 214 -6.12 5.40 8.49
CA TRP A 214 -5.93 4.32 7.54
C TRP A 214 -4.46 3.84 7.41
N PRO A 215 -3.82 3.37 8.49
CA PRO A 215 -2.43 2.88 8.41
C PRO A 215 -2.24 1.74 7.41
N GLY A 216 -3.26 0.92 7.17
CA GLY A 216 -3.28 -0.10 6.11
C GLY A 216 -3.89 0.38 4.79
N ASN A 217 -4.12 1.68 4.64
CA ASN A 217 -4.61 2.33 3.42
C ASN A 217 -5.87 1.68 2.84
N VAL A 218 -5.96 1.54 1.52
CA VAL A 218 -7.12 1.00 0.80
C VAL A 218 -7.42 -0.45 1.19
N ARG A 219 -6.38 -1.23 1.49
CA ARG A 219 -6.57 -2.63 1.94
C ARG A 219 -7.30 -2.67 3.28
N GLU A 220 -6.94 -1.81 4.22
CA GLU A 220 -7.61 -1.71 5.51
C GLU A 220 -9.03 -1.18 5.36
N LEU A 221 -9.21 -0.11 4.57
CA LEU A 221 -10.54 0.44 4.29
C LEU A 221 -11.48 -0.63 3.74
N ARG A 222 -11.04 -1.38 2.72
CA ARG A 222 -11.82 -2.47 2.15
C ARG A 222 -12.22 -3.51 3.20
N ASN A 223 -11.27 -3.99 3.98
CA ASN A 223 -11.53 -5.00 5.01
C ASN A 223 -12.48 -4.48 6.10
N THR A 224 -12.34 -3.23 6.49
CA THR A 224 -13.21 -2.56 7.46
C THR A 224 -14.64 -2.48 6.94
N VAL A 225 -14.83 -1.97 5.70
CA VAL A 225 -16.16 -1.85 5.08
C VAL A 225 -16.81 -3.22 4.91
N LEU A 226 -16.09 -4.21 4.38
CA LEU A 226 -16.64 -5.56 4.17
C LEU A 226 -17.04 -6.20 5.51
N ARG A 227 -16.22 -6.07 6.55
CA ARG A 227 -16.54 -6.62 7.88
C ARG A 227 -17.75 -5.94 8.50
N SER A 228 -17.83 -4.62 8.41
CA SER A 228 -18.97 -3.84 8.91
C SER A 228 -20.25 -4.19 8.17
N ALA A 229 -20.20 -4.36 6.85
CA ALA A 229 -21.33 -4.76 6.03
C ALA A 229 -21.85 -6.16 6.38
N LEU A 230 -20.95 -7.12 6.63
CA LEU A 230 -21.32 -8.50 7.01
C LEU A 230 -22.02 -8.58 8.38
N LEU A 231 -21.70 -7.67 9.29
CA LEU A 231 -22.24 -7.67 10.66
C LEU A 231 -23.36 -6.64 10.87
N SER A 232 -23.72 -5.92 9.81
CA SER A 232 -24.84 -4.95 9.83
C SER A 232 -26.17 -5.66 10.07
N LYS A 233 -27.00 -5.04 10.93
CA LYS A 233 -28.35 -5.53 11.25
C LYS A 233 -29.46 -4.82 10.48
N GLY A 234 -29.12 -3.82 9.67
CA GLY A 234 -30.09 -3.00 8.96
C GLY A 234 -29.51 -2.43 7.66
N PRO A 235 -30.30 -1.65 6.90
CA PRO A 235 -29.89 -1.11 5.61
C PRO A 235 -28.92 0.08 5.74
N LEU A 236 -28.75 0.64 6.95
CA LEU A 236 -27.87 1.78 7.23
C LEU A 236 -26.76 1.37 8.18
N LEU A 237 -25.51 1.62 7.77
CA LEU A 237 -24.33 1.50 8.62
C LEU A 237 -24.13 2.80 9.40
N HIS A 238 -24.22 2.72 10.73
CA HIS A 238 -23.93 3.82 11.63
C HIS A 238 -22.45 3.82 12.06
N ALA A 239 -22.02 4.88 12.75
CA ALA A 239 -20.63 5.00 13.19
C ALA A 239 -20.19 3.84 14.11
N ASP A 240 -21.09 3.34 14.92
CA ASP A 240 -20.84 2.22 15.84
C ASP A 240 -20.72 0.87 15.12
N ASP A 241 -21.26 0.75 13.90
CA ASP A 241 -21.15 -0.45 13.08
C ASP A 241 -19.80 -0.52 12.35
N ILE A 242 -19.03 0.57 12.31
CA ILE A 242 -17.73 0.60 11.64
C ILE A 242 -16.67 -0.08 12.50
N LEU A 243 -16.24 -1.26 12.07
CA LEU A 243 -15.31 -2.11 12.79
C LEU A 243 -13.86 -1.82 12.38
N PHE A 244 -13.31 -0.72 12.86
CA PHE A 244 -11.90 -0.41 12.65
C PHE A 244 -11.00 -1.52 13.20
N SER A 245 -9.91 -1.82 12.48
CA SER A 245 -8.89 -2.73 13.00
C SER A 245 -8.26 -2.15 14.26
N PRO A 246 -7.96 -2.97 15.29
CA PRO A 246 -7.18 -2.49 16.42
C PRO A 246 -5.84 -1.96 15.88
N ALA A 247 -5.48 -0.75 16.29
CA ALA A 247 -4.24 -0.13 15.85
C ALA A 247 -3.05 -1.05 16.20
N VAL A 248 -2.29 -1.46 15.19
CA VAL A 248 -1.02 -2.15 15.43
C VAL A 248 -0.10 -1.16 16.13
N PRO A 249 0.52 -1.52 17.28
CA PRO A 249 1.48 -0.64 17.95
C PRO A 249 2.60 -0.26 16.97
N GLY A 250 2.75 1.03 16.67
CA GLY A 250 3.74 1.56 15.71
C GLY A 250 3.18 2.15 14.41
N ALA A 251 1.89 1.94 14.07
CA ALA A 251 1.30 2.45 12.81
C ALA A 251 0.66 3.85 12.90
N CYS A 252 0.67 4.50 14.06
CA CYS A 252 -0.02 5.77 14.29
C CYS A 252 0.95 6.95 14.38
N ALA A 253 1.55 7.35 13.26
CA ALA A 253 2.44 8.52 13.24
C ALA A 253 1.74 9.88 13.08
N GLY A 254 0.42 9.96 13.00
CA GLY A 254 -0.33 11.21 12.73
C GLY A 254 -1.18 11.75 13.89
N VAL A 255 -1.49 10.96 14.90
CA VAL A 255 -2.01 11.40 16.21
C VAL A 255 -0.97 11.09 17.30
N ALA A 256 0.27 10.84 16.89
CA ALA A 256 1.39 10.41 17.71
C ALA A 256 1.89 11.49 18.69
N GLY A 257 1.40 12.71 18.60
CA GLY A 257 1.78 13.80 19.53
C GLY A 257 0.96 13.88 20.83
N LEU A 258 -0.10 13.08 20.98
CA LEU A 258 -0.86 13.10 22.23
C LEU A 258 -0.28 12.07 23.21
N GLU A 259 0.65 12.55 24.02
CA GLU A 259 1.18 11.76 25.13
C GLU A 259 0.08 11.35 26.13
N PRO A 260 0.21 10.20 26.80
CA PRO A 260 -0.72 9.76 27.83
C PRO A 260 -1.00 10.80 28.92
N ALA A 261 -0.03 11.69 29.16
CA ALA A 261 -0.12 12.80 30.10
C ALA A 261 -1.16 13.85 29.64
N LEU A 262 -1.12 14.27 28.38
CA LEU A 262 -2.07 15.23 27.80
C LEU A 262 -3.50 14.71 27.78
N ILE A 263 -3.67 13.42 27.51
CA ILE A 263 -4.99 12.77 27.54
C ILE A 263 -5.51 12.72 28.97
N ARG A 264 -4.68 12.41 29.96
CA ARG A 264 -5.06 12.41 31.38
C ARG A 264 -5.45 13.81 31.84
N GLN A 265 -4.69 14.82 31.44
CA GLN A 265 -4.97 16.21 31.78
C GLN A 265 -6.29 16.70 31.18
N ALA A 266 -6.51 16.46 29.87
CA ALA A 266 -7.78 16.84 29.23
C ALA A 266 -9.00 16.11 29.81
N LEU A 267 -8.85 14.86 30.24
CA LEU A 267 -9.90 14.13 30.93
C LEU A 267 -10.15 14.70 32.31
N ALA A 268 -9.11 15.10 33.06
CA ALA A 268 -9.23 15.75 34.36
C ALA A 268 -9.93 17.10 34.23
N ASP A 269 -9.47 17.96 33.31
CA ASP A 269 -10.04 19.31 33.09
C ASP A 269 -11.49 19.26 32.59
N SER A 270 -11.88 18.18 31.95
CA SER A 270 -13.25 17.94 31.44
C SER A 270 -14.15 17.20 32.41
N GLY A 271 -13.69 16.92 33.65
CA GLY A 271 -14.43 16.15 34.65
C GLY A 271 -14.82 14.74 34.16
N GLY A 272 -13.94 14.08 33.40
CA GLY A 272 -14.17 12.74 32.84
C GLY A 272 -15.13 12.70 31.65
N ARG A 273 -15.61 13.83 31.15
CA ARG A 273 -16.53 13.89 30.00
C ARG A 273 -15.77 13.73 28.70
N LEU A 274 -15.80 12.52 28.12
CA LEU A 274 -15.07 12.14 26.92
C LEU A 274 -15.31 13.09 25.74
N GLN A 275 -16.51 13.61 25.55
CA GLN A 275 -16.80 14.53 24.46
C GLN A 275 -16.02 15.85 24.63
N ARG A 276 -16.08 16.49 25.82
CA ARG A 276 -15.36 17.73 26.09
C ARG A 276 -13.84 17.59 26.05
N ALA A 277 -13.34 16.47 26.56
CA ALA A 277 -11.91 16.15 26.47
C ALA A 277 -11.45 15.95 25.02
N ALA A 278 -12.28 15.34 24.18
CA ALA A 278 -11.99 15.17 22.76
C ALA A 278 -11.97 16.51 22.03
N ASP A 279 -12.96 17.36 22.29
CA ASP A 279 -13.07 18.70 21.71
C ASP A 279 -11.87 19.58 22.10
N SER A 280 -11.44 19.55 23.38
CA SER A 280 -10.27 20.29 23.86
C SER A 280 -8.94 19.81 23.25
N LEU A 281 -8.86 18.54 22.87
CA LEU A 281 -7.71 17.94 22.21
C LEU A 281 -7.77 18.02 20.66
N GLY A 282 -8.84 18.59 20.10
CA GLY A 282 -9.06 18.72 18.66
C GLY A 282 -9.22 17.38 17.94
N ILE A 283 -9.69 16.33 18.66
CA ILE A 283 -9.89 14.98 18.11
C ILE A 283 -11.32 14.51 18.31
N SER A 284 -11.77 13.52 17.54
CA SER A 284 -13.08 12.93 17.75
C SER A 284 -13.14 12.12 19.06
N ARG A 285 -14.35 12.04 19.69
CA ARG A 285 -14.61 11.22 20.86
C ARG A 285 -14.14 9.76 20.67
N HIS A 286 -14.34 9.21 19.47
CA HIS A 286 -13.91 7.86 19.15
C HIS A 286 -12.37 7.72 19.09
N ALA A 287 -11.67 8.74 18.56
CA ALA A 287 -10.20 8.76 18.57
C ALA A 287 -9.67 8.83 20.00
N LEU A 288 -10.28 9.64 20.86
CA LEU A 288 -9.93 9.72 22.28
C LEU A 288 -10.21 8.40 23.02
N SER A 289 -11.39 7.79 22.83
CA SER A 289 -11.74 6.51 23.45
C SER A 289 -10.78 5.39 23.07
N ARG A 290 -10.31 5.37 21.82
CA ARG A 290 -9.28 4.42 21.37
C ARG A 290 -7.93 4.67 22.05
N LYS A 291 -7.50 5.93 22.17
CA LYS A 291 -6.25 6.27 22.85
C LYS A 291 -6.30 5.91 24.33
N ILE A 292 -7.40 6.15 24.99
CA ILE A 292 -7.62 5.75 26.38
C ILE A 292 -7.46 4.23 26.53
N ARG A 293 -8.07 3.46 25.62
CA ARG A 293 -7.98 2.00 25.63
C ARG A 293 -6.58 1.51 25.27
N PHE A 294 -5.93 2.15 24.29
CA PHE A 294 -4.57 1.82 23.85
C PHE A 294 -3.53 2.05 24.95
N TYR A 295 -3.65 3.16 25.70
CA TYR A 295 -2.75 3.47 26.81
C TYR A 295 -3.16 2.82 28.14
N GLY A 296 -4.22 2.01 28.15
CA GLY A 296 -4.73 1.37 29.37
C GLY A 296 -5.18 2.36 30.43
N LEU A 297 -5.61 3.57 30.01
CA LEU A 297 -6.04 4.61 30.93
C LEU A 297 -7.43 4.28 31.48
N ASN A 298 -7.51 4.00 32.76
CA ASN A 298 -8.77 3.66 33.41
C ASN A 298 -9.54 4.94 33.75
N THR A 299 -10.61 5.23 33.02
CA THR A 299 -11.43 6.45 33.22
C THR A 299 -12.09 6.51 34.59
N THR A 300 -12.39 5.37 35.17
CA THR A 300 -13.04 5.25 36.50
C THR A 300 -12.09 5.66 37.62
N THR A 301 -10.85 5.23 37.59
CA THR A 301 -9.81 5.59 38.60
C THR A 301 -9.36 7.04 38.50
N LEU A 302 -9.53 7.69 37.35
CA LEU A 302 -9.20 9.10 37.12
C LEU A 302 -10.29 10.02 37.71
N ILE A 303 -11.56 9.61 37.68
CA ILE A 303 -12.69 10.38 38.23
C ILE A 303 -12.66 10.32 39.75
N GLU A 304 -12.31 9.20 40.35
CA GLU A 304 -12.23 9.04 41.82
C GLU A 304 -11.10 9.87 42.44
N ARG A 305 -9.99 10.11 41.73
CA ARG A 305 -8.87 10.95 42.21
C ARG A 305 -9.12 12.46 42.09
N ILE A 306 -10.15 12.88 41.34
CA ILE A 306 -10.53 14.31 41.19
C ILE A 306 -11.61 14.69 42.23
N SER A 307 -12.28 13.69 42.82
CA SER A 307 -13.34 13.89 43.81
C SER A 307 -12.85 13.71 45.26
N ALA A 308 -11.57 13.46 45.48
CA ALA A 308 -10.90 13.40 46.77
C ALA A 308 -9.93 14.58 46.91
#